data_b02a8f44ee09e9fb98e28c903409d47c
#
_entry.id   b02a8f44ee09e9fb98e28c903409d47c
#
_cell.length_a   1.000
_cell.length_b   1.000
_cell.length_c   1.000
_cell.angle_alpha   90.00
_cell.angle_beta   90.00
_cell.angle_gamma   90.00
#
_symmetry.space_group_name_H-M   'P 1'
#
loop_
_entity.id
_entity.type
_entity.pdbx_description
1 polymer ?
#
loop_
_entity_poly.entity_id
_entity_poly.type
_entity_poly.pdbx_seq_one_letter_code
_entity_poly.pdbx_strand_id
1 'polypeptide(L)'
;MKRIISLTLVAILMLICLVSCGEKRDPKYIGKWEATGLTVNGETMEKFLGVPLGALFRFEIEDNGKVTWKSAVNNDVINNANENTEIKWKETETNVLQFTVKDLTGKNDPETMTLKYKDGMLVVEENGSSIDLAKVDEFTEIDPDALNAAASAIQNFGITQ
;
A
#
# COMPACT_ATOMS: atom_id res chain seq x y z
N MET A 1 34.53 -36.31 24.19
CA MET A 1 33.28 -36.27 23.44
C MET A 1 32.36 -35.11 23.85
N LYS A 2 32.17 -34.78 25.13
CA LYS A 2 31.28 -33.66 25.55
C LYS A 2 31.68 -32.25 25.07
N ARG A 3 32.99 -31.97 24.89
CA ARG A 3 33.49 -30.65 24.43
C ARG A 3 33.29 -30.39 22.95
N ILE A 4 33.23 -31.40 22.11
CA ILE A 4 33.05 -31.28 20.64
C ILE A 4 31.57 -31.01 20.34
N ILE A 5 30.64 -31.62 21.10
CA ILE A 5 29.19 -31.41 20.95
C ILE A 5 28.80 -29.96 21.30
N SER A 6 29.47 -29.37 22.28
CA SER A 6 29.21 -27.97 22.69
C SER A 6 29.65 -26.97 21.62
N LEU A 7 30.78 -27.23 20.94
CA LEU A 7 31.26 -26.32 19.87
C LEU A 7 30.38 -26.38 18.60
N THR A 8 29.91 -27.57 18.24
CA THR A 8 28.98 -27.72 17.11
C THR A 8 27.62 -27.07 17.36
N LEU A 9 27.11 -27.16 18.59
CA LEU A 9 25.84 -26.51 18.95
C LEU A 9 25.93 -24.98 18.90
N VAL A 10 27.03 -24.40 19.38
CA VAL A 10 27.29 -22.95 19.29
C VAL A 10 27.45 -22.49 17.85
N ALA A 11 28.13 -23.26 16.99
CA ALA A 11 28.28 -22.94 15.59
C ALA A 11 26.95 -22.99 14.84
N ILE A 12 26.05 -23.93 15.14
CA ILE A 12 24.70 -24.03 14.58
C ILE A 12 23.83 -22.86 15.05
N LEU A 13 23.92 -22.47 16.32
CA LEU A 13 23.20 -21.30 16.86
C LEU A 13 23.66 -19.99 16.21
N MET A 14 24.96 -19.82 15.92
CA MET A 14 25.48 -18.64 15.22
C MET A 14 25.03 -18.62 13.74
N LEU A 15 24.94 -19.74 13.08
CA LEU A 15 24.41 -19.83 11.70
C LEU A 15 22.92 -19.45 11.63
N ILE A 16 22.12 -19.77 12.63
CA ILE A 16 20.69 -19.42 12.69
C ILE A 16 20.52 -17.90 12.90
N CYS A 17 21.41 -17.24 13.63
CA CYS A 17 21.39 -15.78 13.77
C CYS A 17 21.73 -15.02 12.48
N LEU A 18 22.42 -15.63 11.52
CA LEU A 18 22.76 -15.00 10.24
C LEU A 18 21.60 -15.08 9.22
N VAL A 19 20.62 -15.94 9.42
CA VAL A 19 19.44 -16.08 8.56
C VAL A 19 18.32 -15.11 8.97
N SER A 20 18.43 -14.46 10.13
CA SER A 20 17.51 -13.40 10.60
C SER A 20 17.87 -12.02 10.04
N CYS A 21 18.65 -11.94 8.95
CA CYS A 21 18.80 -10.70 8.21
C CYS A 21 17.51 -10.51 7.44
N GLY A 22 16.61 -9.67 7.96
CA GLY A 22 15.36 -9.30 7.30
C GLY A 22 15.64 -8.99 5.82
N GLU A 23 14.75 -9.43 4.96
CA GLU A 23 14.81 -9.17 3.52
C GLU A 23 15.16 -7.70 3.31
N LYS A 24 16.35 -7.45 2.72
CA LYS A 24 16.84 -6.07 2.53
C LYS A 24 15.96 -5.41 1.47
N ARG A 25 15.02 -4.62 1.93
CA ARG A 25 14.08 -3.90 1.07
C ARG A 25 14.74 -2.69 0.45
N ASP A 26 14.48 -2.46 -0.83
CA ASP A 26 15.02 -1.30 -1.53
C ASP A 26 14.37 -0.01 -0.99
N PRO A 27 15.17 0.95 -0.44
CA PRO A 27 14.65 2.19 0.13
C PRO A 27 13.92 3.08 -0.89
N LYS A 28 14.06 2.84 -2.19
CA LYS A 28 13.33 3.60 -3.20
C LYS A 28 11.82 3.44 -3.08
N TYR A 29 11.34 2.30 -2.55
CA TYR A 29 9.92 2.04 -2.36
C TYR A 29 9.37 2.57 -1.04
N ILE A 30 10.24 2.70 -0.02
CA ILE A 30 9.84 3.08 1.35
C ILE A 30 9.46 4.56 1.40
N GLY A 31 8.33 4.87 2.01
CA GLY A 31 7.82 6.23 2.18
C GLY A 31 6.37 6.40 1.81
N LYS A 32 5.94 7.65 1.65
CA LYS A 32 4.57 8.05 1.37
C LYS A 32 4.34 8.12 -0.14
N TRP A 33 3.23 7.58 -0.58
CA TRP A 33 2.81 7.54 -1.98
C TRP A 33 1.38 8.01 -2.10
N GLU A 34 1.10 8.88 -3.06
CA GLU A 34 -0.24 9.37 -3.36
C GLU A 34 -0.54 9.36 -4.85
N ALA A 35 -1.79 9.08 -5.22
CA ALA A 35 -2.22 9.03 -6.60
C ALA A 35 -2.18 10.42 -7.23
N THR A 36 -1.58 10.50 -8.41
CA THR A 36 -1.50 11.73 -9.23
C THR A 36 -2.35 11.63 -10.48
N GLY A 37 -2.64 10.43 -10.95
CA GLY A 37 -3.44 10.19 -12.16
C GLY A 37 -4.19 8.87 -12.10
N LEU A 38 -5.40 8.86 -12.64
CA LEU A 38 -6.20 7.69 -12.96
C LEU A 38 -6.50 7.70 -14.45
N THR A 39 -6.01 6.72 -15.18
CA THR A 39 -6.31 6.55 -16.60
C THR A 39 -7.36 5.47 -16.79
N VAL A 40 -8.45 5.78 -17.47
CA VAL A 40 -9.53 4.85 -17.81
C VAL A 40 -9.84 5.03 -19.29
N ASN A 41 -9.78 3.96 -20.05
CA ASN A 41 -10.02 3.98 -21.53
C ASN A 41 -9.15 5.00 -22.28
N GLY A 42 -7.95 5.28 -21.78
CA GLY A 42 -7.02 6.23 -22.40
C GLY A 42 -7.24 7.70 -22.00
N GLU A 43 -8.23 8.00 -21.20
CA GLU A 43 -8.44 9.33 -20.61
C GLU A 43 -7.86 9.38 -19.20
N THR A 44 -7.02 10.37 -18.93
CA THR A 44 -6.39 10.57 -17.62
C THR A 44 -7.09 11.68 -16.85
N MET A 45 -7.42 11.40 -15.59
CA MET A 45 -7.99 12.36 -14.66
C MET A 45 -7.11 12.48 -13.42
N GLU A 46 -7.01 13.68 -12.84
CA GLU A 46 -6.29 13.96 -11.59
C GLU A 46 -7.24 14.11 -10.40
N LYS A 47 -8.53 14.25 -10.67
CA LYS A 47 -9.58 14.43 -9.66
C LYS A 47 -10.75 13.51 -9.95
N PHE A 48 -11.34 13.00 -8.90
CA PHE A 48 -12.61 12.27 -8.96
C PHE A 48 -13.67 13.02 -8.17
N LEU A 49 -14.79 13.40 -8.81
CA LEU A 49 -15.85 14.24 -8.23
C LEU A 49 -15.32 15.55 -7.59
N GLY A 50 -14.31 16.16 -8.21
CA GLY A 50 -13.69 17.39 -7.70
C GLY A 50 -12.64 17.20 -6.62
N VAL A 51 -12.50 16.00 -6.06
CA VAL A 51 -11.49 15.65 -5.05
C VAL A 51 -10.21 15.17 -5.75
N PRO A 52 -9.03 15.68 -5.36
CA PRO A 52 -7.75 15.16 -5.84
C PRO A 52 -7.62 13.65 -5.56
N LEU A 53 -7.10 12.90 -6.52
CA LEU A 53 -6.91 11.45 -6.37
C LEU A 53 -6.00 11.09 -5.20
N GLY A 54 -4.98 11.90 -4.92
CA GLY A 54 -4.10 11.75 -3.76
C GLY A 54 -4.82 11.81 -2.41
N ALA A 55 -6.04 12.33 -2.36
CA ALA A 55 -6.90 12.28 -1.19
C ALA A 55 -7.53 10.91 -0.96
N LEU A 56 -7.84 10.24 -2.05
CA LEU A 56 -8.59 8.98 -2.06
C LEU A 56 -7.65 7.78 -2.03
N PHE A 57 -6.53 7.88 -2.75
CA PHE A 57 -5.57 6.78 -2.92
C PHE A 57 -4.20 7.24 -2.47
N ARG A 58 -3.88 6.98 -1.19
CA ARG A 58 -2.58 7.26 -0.60
C ARG A 58 -2.25 6.24 0.48
N PHE A 59 -0.97 5.89 0.56
CA PHE A 59 -0.48 4.91 1.53
C PHE A 59 1.00 5.16 1.88
N GLU A 60 1.40 4.59 2.97
CA GLU A 60 2.78 4.60 3.44
C GLU A 60 3.34 3.17 3.38
N ILE A 61 4.47 3.02 2.68
CA ILE A 61 5.24 1.78 2.61
C ILE A 61 6.34 1.85 3.67
N GLU A 62 6.33 0.90 4.59
CA GLU A 62 7.28 0.81 5.70
C GLU A 62 8.40 -0.21 5.40
N ASP A 63 9.56 -0.01 6.00
CA ASP A 63 10.75 -0.86 5.84
C ASP A 63 10.57 -2.26 6.47
N ASN A 64 9.62 -2.41 7.40
CA ASN A 64 9.25 -3.68 8.01
C ASN A 64 8.36 -4.57 7.13
N GLY A 65 8.00 -4.10 5.92
CA GLY A 65 7.14 -4.82 4.98
C GLY A 65 5.65 -4.55 5.13
N LYS A 66 5.27 -3.62 6.00
CA LYS A 66 3.89 -3.18 6.17
C LYS A 66 3.56 -2.07 5.18
N VAL A 67 2.31 -2.02 4.76
CA VAL A 67 1.70 -0.88 4.06
C VAL A 67 0.56 -0.37 4.91
N THR A 68 0.53 0.95 5.13
CA THR A 68 -0.56 1.59 5.85
C THR A 68 -1.34 2.49 4.90
N TRP A 69 -2.60 2.17 4.66
CA TRP A 69 -3.50 3.02 3.88
C TRP A 69 -3.82 4.30 4.66
N LYS A 70 -3.74 5.44 4.00
CA LYS A 70 -3.97 6.77 4.59
C LYS A 70 -5.06 7.49 3.80
N SER A 71 -6.32 7.29 4.13
CA SER A 71 -7.38 8.10 3.52
C SER A 71 -7.44 9.50 4.15
N ALA A 72 -7.66 10.50 3.33
CA ALA A 72 -8.01 11.84 3.85
C ALA A 72 -9.47 11.92 4.27
N VAL A 73 -10.30 11.00 3.77
CA VAL A 73 -11.71 10.91 4.15
C VAL A 73 -11.79 10.21 5.50
N ASN A 74 -12.09 10.96 6.54
CA ASN A 74 -12.38 10.37 7.86
C ASN A 74 -13.80 9.81 7.83
N ASN A 75 -13.91 8.51 7.57
CA ASN A 75 -15.16 7.78 7.46
C ASN A 75 -15.03 6.48 8.25
N ASP A 76 -16.05 6.13 9.03
CA ASP A 76 -16.06 4.92 9.86
C ASP A 76 -15.84 3.65 9.03
N VAL A 77 -16.32 3.62 7.78
CA VAL A 77 -16.11 2.48 6.86
C VAL A 77 -14.62 2.30 6.54
N ILE A 78 -13.90 3.39 6.26
CA ILE A 78 -12.47 3.35 5.95
C ILE A 78 -11.65 3.03 7.20
N ASN A 79 -12.02 3.62 8.34
CA ASN A 79 -11.35 3.34 9.61
C ASN A 79 -11.54 1.88 10.01
N ASN A 80 -12.74 1.34 9.93
CA ASN A 80 -13.02 -0.07 10.18
C ASN A 80 -12.29 -1.00 9.20
N ALA A 81 -12.20 -0.62 7.93
CA ALA A 81 -11.42 -1.38 6.95
C ALA A 81 -9.94 -1.43 7.34
N ASN A 82 -9.35 -0.30 7.73
CA ASN A 82 -7.95 -0.23 8.16
C ASN A 82 -7.68 -1.07 9.42
N GLU A 83 -8.61 -1.09 10.38
CA GLU A 83 -8.47 -1.89 11.62
C GLU A 83 -8.57 -3.39 11.36
N ASN A 84 -9.34 -3.80 10.37
CA ASN A 84 -9.62 -5.19 10.06
C ASN A 84 -8.80 -5.73 8.88
N THR A 85 -7.87 -4.95 8.35
CA THR A 85 -7.06 -5.33 7.19
C THR A 85 -5.57 -5.17 7.48
N GLU A 86 -4.79 -6.19 7.15
CA GLU A 86 -3.33 -6.12 7.14
C GLU A 86 -2.84 -6.08 5.70
N ILE A 87 -2.02 -5.11 5.34
CA ILE A 87 -1.39 -5.03 4.03
C ILE A 87 0.12 -5.21 4.20
N LYS A 88 0.67 -6.19 3.49
CA LYS A 88 2.12 -6.44 3.43
C LYS A 88 2.62 -6.31 2.01
N TRP A 89 3.88 -5.91 1.88
CA TRP A 89 4.53 -5.79 0.59
C TRP A 89 5.83 -6.57 0.52
N LYS A 90 6.17 -6.98 -0.69
CA LYS A 90 7.47 -7.54 -1.06
C LYS A 90 7.78 -7.17 -2.51
N GLU A 91 9.07 -7.09 -2.86
CA GLU A 91 9.51 -7.06 -4.25
C GLU A 91 9.53 -8.50 -4.76
N THR A 92 8.83 -8.77 -5.85
CA THR A 92 8.77 -10.11 -6.47
C THR A 92 9.74 -10.24 -7.63
N GLU A 93 9.96 -9.14 -8.34
CA GLU A 93 10.90 -9.00 -9.45
C GLU A 93 11.46 -7.58 -9.41
N THR A 94 12.55 -7.31 -10.11
CA THR A 94 13.11 -5.95 -10.21
C THR A 94 12.03 -4.96 -10.65
N ASN A 95 11.78 -3.95 -9.84
CA ASN A 95 10.75 -2.93 -10.05
C ASN A 95 9.30 -3.44 -10.04
N VAL A 96 9.04 -4.61 -9.46
CA VAL A 96 7.68 -5.15 -9.30
C VAL A 96 7.41 -5.42 -7.83
N LEU A 97 6.46 -4.70 -7.27
CA LEU A 97 5.97 -4.90 -5.91
C LEU A 97 4.68 -5.71 -5.93
N GLN A 98 4.55 -6.61 -4.98
CA GLN A 98 3.30 -7.29 -4.68
C GLN A 98 2.82 -6.85 -3.30
N PHE A 99 1.62 -6.29 -3.25
CA PHE A 99 0.89 -6.08 -2.00
C PHE A 99 -0.02 -7.28 -1.76
N THR A 100 -0.02 -7.77 -0.53
CA THR A 100 -0.95 -8.80 -0.07
C THR A 100 -1.86 -8.18 0.97
N VAL A 101 -3.15 -8.15 0.67
CA VAL A 101 -4.21 -7.62 1.53
C VAL A 101 -4.87 -8.79 2.23
N LYS A 102 -4.84 -8.82 3.55
CA LYS A 102 -5.40 -9.87 4.38
C LYS A 102 -6.52 -9.33 5.26
N ASP A 103 -7.69 -9.91 5.15
CA ASP A 103 -8.81 -9.69 6.07
C ASP A 103 -8.51 -10.36 7.43
N LEU A 104 -8.38 -9.56 8.48
CA LEU A 104 -8.10 -10.05 9.84
C LEU A 104 -9.35 -10.67 10.49
N THR A 105 -10.54 -10.43 9.94
CA THR A 105 -11.77 -11.09 10.40
C THR A 105 -11.89 -12.54 9.92
N GLY A 106 -11.08 -12.92 8.93
CA GLY A 106 -11.04 -14.27 8.35
C GLY A 106 -12.26 -14.62 7.48
N LYS A 107 -13.02 -13.62 7.05
CA LYS A 107 -14.20 -13.81 6.17
C LYS A 107 -13.82 -13.93 4.70
N ASN A 108 -12.71 -13.32 4.32
CA ASN A 108 -12.23 -13.29 2.94
C ASN A 108 -10.83 -13.87 2.84
N ASP A 109 -10.55 -14.55 1.73
CA ASP A 109 -9.21 -15.01 1.39
C ASP A 109 -8.28 -13.80 1.11
N PRO A 110 -6.96 -13.93 1.33
CA PRO A 110 -6.02 -12.87 1.00
C PRO A 110 -6.03 -12.54 -0.49
N GLU A 111 -6.08 -11.26 -0.81
CA GLU A 111 -5.98 -10.73 -2.16
C GLU A 111 -4.59 -10.18 -2.44
N THR A 112 -4.18 -10.17 -3.71
CA THR A 112 -2.90 -9.60 -4.11
C THR A 112 -3.09 -8.55 -5.19
N MET A 113 -2.31 -7.46 -5.06
CA MET A 113 -2.23 -6.39 -6.03
C MET A 113 -0.77 -6.20 -6.45
N THR A 114 -0.54 -6.01 -7.75
CA THR A 114 0.79 -5.79 -8.30
C THR A 114 0.97 -4.33 -8.67
N LEU A 115 2.10 -3.75 -8.25
CA LEU A 115 2.52 -2.40 -8.59
C LEU A 115 3.84 -2.47 -9.35
N LYS A 116 3.98 -1.70 -10.42
CA LYS A 116 5.23 -1.55 -11.17
C LYS A 116 5.89 -0.22 -10.80
N TYR A 117 7.20 -0.24 -10.54
CA TYR A 117 7.96 0.99 -10.35
C TYR A 117 8.56 1.41 -11.69
N LYS A 118 8.14 2.57 -12.18
CA LYS A 118 8.55 3.11 -13.47
C LYS A 118 8.72 4.62 -13.36
N ASP A 119 9.85 5.14 -13.82
CA ASP A 119 10.13 6.59 -13.91
C ASP A 119 9.92 7.36 -12.58
N GLY A 120 10.21 6.71 -11.45
CA GLY A 120 10.04 7.32 -10.13
C GLY A 120 8.63 7.19 -9.53
N MET A 121 7.70 6.56 -10.24
CA MET A 121 6.31 6.35 -9.82
C MET A 121 6.02 4.88 -9.57
N LEU A 122 5.03 4.61 -8.71
CA LEU A 122 4.38 3.31 -8.62
C LEU A 122 3.11 3.33 -9.48
N VAL A 123 2.95 2.32 -10.32
CA VAL A 123 1.81 2.20 -11.24
C VAL A 123 1.06 0.91 -10.96
N VAL A 124 -0.23 1.02 -10.71
CA VAL A 124 -1.18 -0.10 -10.69
C VAL A 124 -1.85 -0.17 -12.05
N GLU A 125 -1.79 -1.29 -12.71
CA GLU A 125 -2.46 -1.51 -14.00
C GLU A 125 -3.45 -2.67 -13.88
N GLU A 126 -4.69 -2.44 -14.26
CA GLU A 126 -5.73 -3.47 -14.27
C GLU A 126 -6.76 -3.21 -15.37
N ASN A 127 -7.05 -4.21 -16.16
CA ASN A 127 -8.14 -4.19 -17.19
C ASN A 127 -8.15 -2.94 -18.10
N GLY A 128 -6.97 -2.45 -18.50
CA GLY A 128 -6.85 -1.28 -19.37
C GLY A 128 -6.98 0.07 -18.65
N SER A 129 -7.06 0.05 -17.33
CA SER A 129 -6.98 1.24 -16.47
C SER A 129 -5.66 1.26 -15.72
N SER A 130 -5.18 2.46 -15.34
CA SER A 130 -4.01 2.59 -14.49
C SER A 130 -4.17 3.68 -13.46
N ILE A 131 -3.51 3.48 -12.31
CA ILE A 131 -3.34 4.51 -11.28
C ILE A 131 -1.86 4.78 -11.14
N ASP A 132 -1.46 6.03 -11.32
CA ASP A 132 -0.10 6.50 -11.13
C ASP A 132 0.04 7.12 -9.75
N LEU A 133 1.05 6.67 -8.98
CA LEU A 133 1.31 7.16 -7.64
C LEU A 133 2.72 7.77 -7.60
N ALA A 134 2.81 9.00 -7.14
CA ALA A 134 4.06 9.70 -6.90
C ALA A 134 4.50 9.55 -5.45
N LYS A 135 5.82 9.49 -5.24
CA LYS A 135 6.41 9.55 -3.91
C LYS A 135 6.40 10.99 -3.41
N VAL A 136 5.94 11.19 -2.16
CA VAL A 136 5.84 12.51 -1.54
C VAL A 136 6.50 12.51 -0.16
N ASP A 137 7.01 13.66 0.26
CA ASP A 137 7.54 13.83 1.61
C ASP A 137 6.41 13.94 2.62
N GLU A 138 5.33 14.65 2.24
CA GLU A 138 4.12 14.80 3.01
C GLU A 138 2.90 14.63 2.11
N PHE A 139 1.85 14.02 2.66
CA PHE A 139 0.59 13.91 1.92
C PHE A 139 -0.03 15.26 1.68
N THR A 140 -0.60 15.43 0.48
CA THR A 140 -1.33 16.66 0.12
C THR A 140 -2.46 16.93 1.11
N GLU A 141 -2.44 18.12 1.68
CA GLU A 141 -3.56 18.61 2.49
C GLU A 141 -4.79 18.82 1.61
N ILE A 142 -5.94 18.47 2.14
CA ILE A 142 -7.19 18.52 1.39
C ILE A 142 -8.13 19.46 2.09
N ASP A 143 -8.71 20.35 1.28
CA ASP A 143 -9.76 21.25 1.72
C ASP A 143 -10.97 20.40 2.22
N PRO A 144 -11.34 20.53 3.51
CA PRO A 144 -12.50 19.84 4.07
C PRO A 144 -13.81 20.10 3.31
N ASP A 145 -13.95 21.29 2.74
CA ASP A 145 -15.14 21.66 1.97
C ASP A 145 -15.23 20.89 0.66
N ALA A 146 -14.09 20.65 0.00
CA ALA A 146 -14.05 19.80 -1.20
C ALA A 146 -14.43 18.34 -0.88
N LEU A 147 -14.00 17.80 0.28
CA LEU A 147 -14.39 16.46 0.74
C LEU A 147 -15.88 16.36 1.05
N ASN A 148 -16.43 17.37 1.73
CA ASN A 148 -17.86 17.41 2.05
C ASN A 148 -18.73 17.52 0.80
N ALA A 149 -18.30 18.32 -0.19
CA ALA A 149 -18.99 18.43 -1.48
C ALA A 149 -19.00 17.10 -2.24
N ALA A 150 -17.88 16.38 -2.25
CA ALA A 150 -17.79 15.06 -2.88
C ALA A 150 -18.63 14.01 -2.15
N ALA A 151 -18.59 13.98 -0.83
CA ALA A 151 -19.44 13.08 -0.03
C ALA A 151 -20.92 13.31 -0.30
N SER A 152 -21.34 14.57 -0.39
CA SER A 152 -22.72 14.95 -0.74
C SER A 152 -23.07 14.54 -2.18
N ALA A 153 -22.16 14.67 -3.12
CA ALA A 153 -22.37 14.22 -4.49
C ALA A 153 -22.57 12.70 -4.58
N ILE A 154 -21.76 11.91 -3.88
CA ILE A 154 -21.88 10.44 -3.82
C ILE A 154 -23.24 10.02 -3.26
N GLN A 155 -23.70 10.67 -2.18
CA GLN A 155 -25.03 10.40 -1.60
C GLN A 155 -26.16 10.70 -2.58
N ASN A 156 -26.05 11.79 -3.35
CA ASN A 156 -27.06 12.19 -4.33
C ASN A 156 -27.09 11.30 -5.59
N PHE A 157 -25.99 10.63 -5.93
CA PHE A 157 -25.95 9.66 -7.05
C PHE A 157 -26.62 8.32 -6.72
N GLY A 158 -27.18 8.16 -5.49
CA GLY A 158 -28.03 7.02 -5.17
C GLY A 158 -27.29 5.68 -5.15
N ILE A 159 -26.01 5.67 -4.82
CA ILE A 159 -25.30 4.45 -4.42
C ILE A 159 -25.69 4.17 -2.96
N THR A 160 -26.98 3.92 -2.75
CA THR A 160 -27.49 3.26 -1.56
C THR A 160 -27.58 1.77 -1.91
N GLN A 161 -26.85 0.99 -1.14
CA GLN A 161 -26.91 -0.47 -1.12
C GLN A 161 -28.35 -0.96 -0.89
#